data_58532fd068c7fc44f117d2355a7a29d4
#
_entry.id   58532fd068c7fc44f117d2355a7a29d4
#
_cell.length_a   1.000
_cell.length_b   1.000
_cell.length_c   1.000
_cell.angle_alpha   90.00
_cell.angle_beta   90.00
_cell.angle_gamma   90.00
#
_symmetry.space_group_name_H-M   'P 1'
#
loop_
_entity.id
_entity.type
_entity.pdbx_description
1 polymer ?
#
loop_
_entity_poly.entity_id
_entity_poly.type
_entity_poly.pdbx_seq_one_letter_code
_entity_poly.pdbx_strand_id
1 'polypeptide(L)'
;ILLGIHQNGIFDYMDEEAKKHDIIYILRSYFQQMLDALRSGIPANVLSHFDYVSRIQDVDTDTFLTIAQPYMEKIFPEMIKRGIALELNTRSMFQYGQLPLYEIVVDWYIQMGGRMFTMSSDAHKAQAYAYHFDEGKEFLRRHDISKLTVFQEGKPIEIAWE
;
A
#
# COMPACT_ATOMS: atom_id res chain seq x y z
N ILE A 1 5.20 -8.39 10.68
CA ILE A 1 4.40 -7.26 11.22
C ILE A 1 3.95 -6.41 10.04
N LEU A 2 2.64 -6.21 9.91
CA LEU A 2 2.04 -5.34 8.90
C LEU A 2 1.81 -3.96 9.53
N LEU A 3 2.16 -2.90 8.82
CA LEU A 3 1.86 -1.51 9.17
C LEU A 3 0.76 -1.02 8.22
N GLY A 4 -0.45 -0.88 8.73
CA GLY A 4 -1.58 -0.29 8.03
C GLY A 4 -2.09 0.94 8.77
N ILE A 5 -2.50 1.96 8.05
CA ILE A 5 -3.14 3.16 8.60
C ILE A 5 -4.64 3.05 8.31
N HIS A 6 -5.46 3.00 9.35
CA HIS A 6 -6.91 2.85 9.24
C HIS A 6 -7.67 4.07 9.75
N GLN A 7 -7.15 4.76 10.76
CA GLN A 7 -7.86 5.84 11.45
C GLN A 7 -6.90 6.98 11.83
N ASN A 8 -7.46 8.15 12.10
CA ASN A 8 -6.71 9.33 12.56
C ASN A 8 -6.85 9.63 14.07
N GLY A 9 -7.36 8.67 14.84
CA GLY A 9 -7.64 8.84 16.27
C GLY A 9 -9.02 9.44 16.58
N ILE A 10 -9.77 9.85 15.55
CA ILE A 10 -11.13 10.42 15.65
C ILE A 10 -12.13 9.51 14.93
N PHE A 11 -11.80 9.08 13.69
CA PHE A 11 -12.63 8.20 12.86
C PHE A 11 -11.75 7.26 12.03
N ASP A 12 -12.31 6.13 11.60
CA ASP A 12 -11.74 5.29 10.57
C ASP A 12 -11.91 5.95 9.19
N TYR A 13 -10.89 5.86 8.34
CA TYR A 13 -10.94 6.45 6.99
C TYR A 13 -11.98 5.80 6.08
N MET A 14 -12.50 4.62 6.44
CA MET A 14 -13.62 3.96 5.77
C MET A 14 -14.99 4.23 6.42
N ASP A 15 -15.06 5.04 7.46
CA ASP A 15 -16.34 5.43 8.07
C ASP A 15 -17.07 6.52 7.25
N GLU A 16 -18.39 6.56 7.36
CA GLU A 16 -19.22 7.65 6.80
C GLU A 16 -18.86 9.01 7.40
N GLU A 17 -18.26 9.04 8.59
CA GLU A 17 -17.76 10.27 9.19
C GLU A 17 -16.63 10.89 8.37
N ALA A 18 -15.73 10.06 7.84
CA ALA A 18 -14.63 10.53 7.00
C ALA A 18 -15.13 11.28 5.76
N LYS A 19 -16.25 10.86 5.17
CA LYS A 19 -16.86 11.49 3.99
C LYS A 19 -17.38 12.92 4.23
N LYS A 20 -17.54 13.34 5.48
CA LYS A 20 -17.97 14.70 5.84
C LYS A 20 -16.83 15.71 5.82
N HIS A 21 -15.62 15.27 5.67
CA HIS A 21 -14.43 16.11 5.66
C HIS A 21 -13.93 16.36 4.24
N ASP A 22 -13.19 17.44 4.07
CA ASP A 22 -12.52 17.76 2.80
C ASP A 22 -11.54 16.65 2.42
N ILE A 23 -11.64 16.15 1.19
CA ILE A 23 -10.84 15.01 0.72
C ILE A 23 -9.34 15.30 0.73
N ILE A 24 -8.92 16.52 0.44
CA ILE A 24 -7.50 16.91 0.47
C ILE A 24 -6.97 16.87 1.91
N TYR A 25 -7.78 17.32 2.87
CA TYR A 25 -7.44 17.20 4.29
C TYR A 25 -7.30 15.74 4.70
N ILE A 26 -8.23 14.89 4.30
CA ILE A 26 -8.22 13.43 4.60
C ILE A 26 -6.96 12.78 4.04
N LEU A 27 -6.65 13.00 2.76
CA LEU A 27 -5.47 12.42 2.10
C LEU A 27 -4.17 12.88 2.76
N ARG A 28 -4.04 14.17 3.04
CA ARG A 28 -2.86 14.72 3.73
C ARG A 28 -2.68 14.14 5.13
N SER A 29 -3.76 14.06 5.89
CA SER A 29 -3.75 13.43 7.22
C SER A 29 -3.31 11.98 7.17
N TYR A 30 -3.85 11.22 6.23
CA TYR A 30 -3.54 9.81 6.01
C TYR A 30 -2.05 9.58 5.70
N PHE A 31 -1.51 10.27 4.70
CA PHE A 31 -0.11 10.12 4.32
C PHE A 31 0.86 10.67 5.37
N GLN A 32 0.47 11.75 6.08
CA GLN A 32 1.28 12.26 7.18
C GLN A 32 1.39 11.23 8.31
N GLN A 33 0.29 10.59 8.69
CA GLN A 33 0.30 9.53 9.70
C GLN A 33 1.16 8.34 9.28
N MET A 34 1.07 7.95 8.00
CA MET A 34 1.91 6.87 7.45
C MET A 34 3.40 7.20 7.59
N LEU A 35 3.79 8.42 7.21
CA LEU A 35 5.15 8.90 7.34
C LEU A 35 5.62 8.97 8.81
N ASP A 36 4.76 9.48 9.71
CA ASP A 36 5.06 9.59 11.13
C ASP A 36 5.18 8.21 11.79
N ALA A 37 4.33 7.26 11.44
CA ALA A 37 4.42 5.88 11.90
C ALA A 37 5.74 5.23 11.48
N LEU A 38 6.15 5.41 10.23
CA LEU A 38 7.45 4.92 9.76
C LEU A 38 8.61 5.57 10.52
N ARG A 39 8.57 6.87 10.76
CA ARG A 39 9.62 7.61 11.47
C ARG A 39 9.66 7.37 12.98
N SER A 40 8.56 6.95 13.57
CA SER A 40 8.49 6.63 15.01
C SER A 40 9.34 5.42 15.42
N GLY A 41 9.85 4.64 14.46
CA GLY A 41 10.62 3.43 14.72
C GLY A 41 9.78 2.21 15.07
N ILE A 42 8.46 2.26 14.94
CA ILE A 42 7.57 1.10 15.13
C ILE A 42 8.08 -0.07 14.28
N PRO A 43 8.27 -1.27 14.84
CA PRO A 43 8.66 -2.45 14.07
C PRO A 43 7.62 -2.73 12.98
N ALA A 44 8.06 -2.81 11.73
CA ALA A 44 7.22 -3.18 10.60
C ALA A 44 8.05 -3.96 9.58
N ASN A 45 7.42 -4.91 8.92
CA ASN A 45 8.00 -5.67 7.81
C ASN A 45 7.37 -5.29 6.47
N VAL A 46 6.10 -4.89 6.49
CA VAL A 46 5.31 -4.57 5.30
C VAL A 46 4.51 -3.31 5.55
N LEU A 47 4.53 -2.37 4.61
CA LEU A 47 3.55 -1.29 4.51
C LEU A 47 2.35 -1.81 3.75
N SER A 48 1.22 -1.93 4.44
CA SER A 48 -0.02 -2.48 3.88
C SER A 48 -0.87 -1.40 3.21
N HIS A 49 -1.60 -1.80 2.16
CA HIS A 49 -2.67 -1.06 1.47
C HIS A 49 -2.54 0.48 1.60
N PHE A 50 -1.50 1.04 0.98
CA PHE A 50 -1.23 2.49 0.98
C PHE A 50 -2.42 3.33 0.48
N ASP A 51 -3.39 2.68 -0.12
CA ASP A 51 -4.59 3.22 -0.73
C ASP A 51 -5.86 3.09 0.12
N TYR A 52 -5.77 2.63 1.37
CA TYR A 52 -6.94 2.32 2.21
C TYR A 52 -7.96 3.45 2.25
N VAL A 53 -7.50 4.68 2.33
CA VAL A 53 -8.34 5.88 2.37
C VAL A 53 -9.19 6.08 1.08
N SER A 54 -8.72 5.59 -0.08
CA SER A 54 -9.42 5.75 -1.36
C SER A 54 -10.50 4.69 -1.62
N ARG A 55 -10.60 3.67 -0.77
CA ARG A 55 -11.53 2.55 -1.00
C ARG A 55 -13.00 2.95 -0.95
N ILE A 56 -13.35 3.96 -0.18
CA ILE A 56 -14.72 4.48 -0.06
C ILE A 56 -14.85 5.98 -0.30
N GLN A 57 -13.72 6.70 -0.39
CA GLN A 57 -13.73 8.12 -0.71
C GLN A 57 -13.85 8.29 -2.22
N ASP A 58 -14.72 9.22 -2.63
CA ASP A 58 -14.84 9.61 -4.04
C ASP A 58 -13.68 10.56 -4.38
N VAL A 59 -12.53 9.97 -4.72
CA VAL A 59 -11.33 10.68 -5.12
C VAL A 59 -10.83 10.14 -6.45
N ASP A 60 -10.65 11.03 -7.41
CA ASP A 60 -10.05 10.66 -8.68
C ASP A 60 -8.54 10.35 -8.55
N THR A 61 -8.04 9.55 -9.47
CA THR A 61 -6.65 9.09 -9.49
C THR A 61 -5.65 10.26 -9.48
N ASP A 62 -5.88 11.30 -10.26
CA ASP A 62 -4.96 12.43 -10.40
C ASP A 62 -4.88 13.25 -9.11
N THR A 63 -6.00 13.50 -8.46
CA THR A 63 -6.05 14.17 -7.15
C THR A 63 -5.32 13.34 -6.09
N PHE A 64 -5.59 12.03 -6.03
CA PHE A 64 -4.89 11.14 -5.10
C PHE A 64 -3.37 11.18 -5.31
N LEU A 65 -2.90 10.99 -6.54
CA LEU A 65 -1.49 10.95 -6.87
C LEU A 65 -0.79 12.30 -6.62
N THR A 66 -1.45 13.40 -6.96
CA THR A 66 -0.92 14.76 -6.69
C THR A 66 -0.66 14.99 -5.21
N ILE A 67 -1.55 14.51 -4.35
CA ILE A 67 -1.40 14.63 -2.89
C ILE A 67 -0.40 13.60 -2.34
N ALA A 68 -0.43 12.37 -2.86
CA ALA A 68 0.41 11.27 -2.38
C ALA A 68 1.90 11.47 -2.70
N GLN A 69 2.22 11.95 -3.90
CA GLN A 69 3.60 12.00 -4.41
C GLN A 69 4.60 12.64 -3.43
N PRO A 70 4.40 13.85 -2.89
CA PRO A 70 5.37 14.48 -1.99
C PRO A 70 5.55 13.74 -0.65
N TYR A 71 4.60 12.89 -0.28
CA TYR A 71 4.72 11.98 0.86
C TYR A 71 5.47 10.71 0.48
N MET A 72 5.15 10.10 -0.67
CA MET A 72 5.81 8.88 -1.15
C MET A 72 7.31 9.10 -1.38
N GLU A 73 7.71 10.29 -1.84
CA GLU A 73 9.12 10.69 -1.94
C GLU A 73 9.88 10.67 -0.59
N LYS A 74 9.18 10.67 0.53
CA LYS A 74 9.74 10.56 1.89
C LYS A 74 9.51 9.18 2.51
N ILE A 75 8.36 8.56 2.22
CA ILE A 75 7.95 7.25 2.72
C ILE A 75 8.84 6.16 2.12
N PHE A 76 9.02 6.12 0.82
CA PHE A 76 9.76 5.06 0.14
C PHE A 76 11.25 4.99 0.53
N PRO A 77 12.00 6.10 0.61
CA PRO A 77 13.36 6.04 1.12
C PRO A 77 13.46 5.51 2.56
N GLU A 78 12.48 5.86 3.42
CA GLU A 78 12.46 5.35 4.79
C GLU A 78 12.13 3.86 4.82
N MET A 79 11.19 3.38 3.99
CA MET A 79 10.90 1.95 3.83
C MET A 79 12.13 1.17 3.36
N ILE A 80 12.78 1.64 2.29
CA ILE A 80 13.97 1.01 1.70
C ILE A 80 15.08 0.90 2.74
N LYS A 81 15.39 2.00 3.43
CA LYS A 81 16.39 2.05 4.49
C LYS A 81 16.12 1.03 5.61
N ARG A 82 14.85 0.80 5.93
CA ARG A 82 14.42 -0.10 7.02
C ARG A 82 14.13 -1.53 6.57
N GLY A 83 14.21 -1.83 5.27
CA GLY A 83 13.87 -3.15 4.74
C GLY A 83 12.39 -3.49 4.89
N ILE A 84 11.50 -2.50 4.68
CA ILE A 84 10.05 -2.67 4.72
C ILE A 84 9.54 -2.87 3.29
N ALA A 85 8.83 -3.96 3.05
CA ALA A 85 8.25 -4.29 1.76
C ALA A 85 6.98 -3.47 1.47
N LEU A 86 6.72 -3.17 0.20
CA LEU A 86 5.45 -2.61 -0.25
C LEU A 86 4.45 -3.73 -0.52
N GLU A 87 3.25 -3.63 0.01
CA GLU A 87 2.18 -4.58 -0.26
C GLU A 87 1.53 -4.31 -1.61
N LEU A 88 1.39 -5.36 -2.41
CA LEU A 88 0.51 -5.42 -3.57
C LEU A 88 -0.80 -6.07 -3.13
N ASN A 89 -1.78 -5.24 -2.81
CA ASN A 89 -3.07 -5.68 -2.28
C ASN A 89 -4.04 -5.93 -3.44
N THR A 90 -4.25 -7.21 -3.79
CA THR A 90 -5.09 -7.59 -4.94
C THR A 90 -6.56 -7.23 -4.75
N ARG A 91 -7.04 -7.16 -3.50
CA ARG A 91 -8.38 -6.68 -3.21
C ARG A 91 -8.53 -5.20 -3.54
N SER A 92 -7.57 -4.36 -3.16
CA SER A 92 -7.55 -2.96 -3.53
C SER A 92 -7.54 -2.77 -5.04
N MET A 93 -6.62 -3.45 -5.71
CA MET A 93 -6.45 -3.33 -7.17
C MET A 93 -7.73 -3.68 -7.92
N PHE A 94 -8.35 -4.83 -7.61
CA PHE A 94 -9.38 -5.44 -8.48
C PHE A 94 -10.79 -5.33 -7.91
N GLN A 95 -10.98 -5.36 -6.59
CA GLN A 95 -12.31 -5.20 -6.00
C GLN A 95 -12.68 -3.73 -5.79
N TYR A 96 -11.73 -2.89 -5.35
CA TYR A 96 -11.96 -1.47 -5.14
C TYR A 96 -11.54 -0.60 -6.35
N GLY A 97 -11.08 -1.21 -7.45
CA GLY A 97 -10.75 -0.51 -8.69
C GLY A 97 -9.51 0.37 -8.62
N GLN A 98 -8.61 0.15 -7.65
CA GLN A 98 -7.45 1.00 -7.41
C GLN A 98 -6.22 0.60 -8.26
N LEU A 99 -6.38 -0.30 -9.23
CA LEU A 99 -5.28 -0.71 -10.11
C LEU A 99 -4.51 0.47 -10.72
N PRO A 100 -5.15 1.56 -11.21
CA PRO A 100 -4.42 2.71 -11.74
C PRO A 100 -3.47 3.38 -10.74
N LEU A 101 -3.82 3.39 -9.45
CA LEU A 101 -2.93 3.91 -8.40
C LEU A 101 -1.70 3.00 -8.22
N TYR A 102 -1.91 1.68 -8.22
CA TYR A 102 -0.82 0.72 -8.08
C TYR A 102 0.15 0.76 -9.23
N GLU A 103 -0.30 0.91 -10.49
CA GLU A 103 0.55 1.05 -11.67
C GLU A 103 1.57 2.20 -11.48
N ILE A 104 1.12 3.35 -11.01
CA ILE A 104 1.97 4.54 -10.86
C ILE A 104 2.82 4.50 -9.58
N VAL A 105 2.22 4.11 -8.46
CA VAL A 105 2.91 4.13 -7.16
C VAL A 105 3.99 3.06 -7.08
N VAL A 106 3.78 1.90 -7.71
CA VAL A 106 4.80 0.84 -7.82
C VAL A 106 5.98 1.32 -8.67
N ASP A 107 5.72 2.00 -9.79
CA ASP A 107 6.78 2.58 -10.62
C ASP A 107 7.61 3.62 -9.82
N TRP A 108 6.96 4.48 -9.03
CA TRP A 108 7.70 5.40 -8.15
C TRP A 108 8.59 4.67 -7.15
N TYR A 109 8.07 3.60 -6.52
CA TYR A 109 8.84 2.81 -5.58
C TYR A 109 10.06 2.17 -6.24
N ILE A 110 9.89 1.59 -7.43
CA ILE A 110 10.98 0.99 -8.22
C ILE A 110 12.02 2.04 -8.63
N GLN A 111 11.58 3.21 -9.11
CA GLN A 111 12.46 4.31 -9.53
C GLN A 111 13.30 4.84 -8.35
N MET A 112 12.75 4.84 -7.14
CA MET A 112 13.48 5.22 -5.92
C MET A 112 14.39 4.11 -5.36
N GLY A 113 14.47 2.95 -6.04
CA GLY A 113 15.33 1.83 -5.65
C GLY A 113 14.64 0.75 -4.81
N GLY A 114 13.33 0.83 -4.62
CA GLY A 114 12.55 -0.20 -3.95
C GLY A 114 12.54 -1.52 -4.73
N ARG A 115 12.66 -2.64 -4.03
CA ARG A 115 12.69 -3.99 -4.63
C ARG A 115 11.93 -5.04 -3.83
N MET A 116 11.45 -4.67 -2.64
CA MET A 116 10.79 -5.61 -1.74
C MET A 116 9.28 -5.47 -1.87
N PHE A 117 8.64 -6.49 -2.41
CA PHE A 117 7.18 -6.55 -2.60
C PHE A 117 6.59 -7.78 -1.92
N THR A 118 5.43 -7.62 -1.30
CA THR A 118 4.57 -8.73 -0.89
C THR A 118 3.28 -8.69 -1.68
N MET A 119 2.61 -9.82 -1.85
CA MET A 119 1.27 -9.86 -2.46
C MET A 119 0.29 -10.43 -1.45
N SER A 120 -0.85 -9.79 -1.27
CA SER A 120 -1.91 -10.24 -0.39
C SER A 120 -3.29 -10.03 -1.00
N SER A 121 -4.25 -10.86 -0.58
CA SER A 121 -5.66 -10.71 -0.95
C SER A 121 -6.47 -9.96 0.10
N ASP A 122 -5.87 -9.57 1.22
CA ASP A 122 -6.58 -8.90 2.33
C ASP A 122 -7.86 -9.66 2.72
N ALA A 123 -7.75 -11.00 2.78
CA ALA A 123 -8.89 -11.89 2.94
C ALA A 123 -9.41 -11.88 4.37
N HIS A 124 -10.68 -11.50 4.54
CA HIS A 124 -11.43 -11.58 5.80
C HIS A 124 -12.35 -12.80 5.87
N LYS A 125 -12.42 -13.58 4.80
CA LYS A 125 -13.22 -14.80 4.67
C LYS A 125 -12.44 -15.83 3.87
N ALA A 126 -12.64 -17.13 4.14
CA ALA A 126 -11.92 -18.20 3.45
C ALA A 126 -12.09 -18.17 1.92
N GLN A 127 -13.27 -17.77 1.44
CA GLN A 127 -13.56 -17.67 0.00
C GLN A 127 -12.78 -16.56 -0.71
N ALA A 128 -12.26 -15.58 0.02
CA ALA A 128 -11.44 -14.48 -0.53
C ALA A 128 -9.93 -14.80 -0.47
N TYR A 129 -9.54 -15.97 0.02
CA TYR A 129 -8.13 -16.38 0.03
C TYR A 129 -7.59 -16.44 -1.40
N ALA A 130 -6.42 -15.84 -1.62
CA ALA A 130 -5.77 -15.70 -2.92
C ALA A 130 -6.64 -15.03 -4.01
N TYR A 131 -7.61 -14.18 -3.61
CA TYR A 131 -8.47 -13.45 -4.54
C TYR A 131 -7.64 -12.62 -5.52
N HIS A 132 -7.89 -12.79 -6.81
CA HIS A 132 -7.18 -12.11 -7.91
C HIS A 132 -5.64 -12.31 -7.92
N PHE A 133 -5.12 -13.40 -7.42
CA PHE A 133 -3.67 -13.65 -7.46
C PHE A 133 -3.14 -13.87 -8.88
N ASP A 134 -3.92 -14.42 -9.78
CA ASP A 134 -3.51 -14.61 -11.17
C ASP A 134 -3.38 -13.26 -11.89
N GLU A 135 -4.33 -12.34 -11.71
CA GLU A 135 -4.23 -10.97 -12.20
C GLU A 135 -3.08 -10.20 -11.51
N GLY A 136 -2.85 -10.47 -10.22
CA GLY A 136 -1.70 -9.95 -9.49
C GLY A 136 -0.37 -10.41 -10.09
N LYS A 137 -0.25 -11.66 -10.54
CA LYS A 137 0.93 -12.17 -11.26
C LYS A 137 1.14 -11.48 -12.59
N GLU A 138 0.07 -11.20 -13.36
CA GLU A 138 0.17 -10.41 -14.58
C GLU A 138 0.67 -8.98 -14.30
N PHE A 139 0.22 -8.38 -13.20
CA PHE A 139 0.74 -7.09 -12.73
C PHE A 139 2.26 -7.18 -12.45
N LEU A 140 2.72 -8.20 -11.71
CA LEU A 140 4.15 -8.41 -11.42
C LEU A 140 4.98 -8.52 -12.71
N ARG A 141 4.48 -9.25 -13.73
CA ARG A 141 5.18 -9.40 -15.02
C ARG A 141 5.33 -8.06 -15.74
N ARG A 142 4.27 -7.23 -15.76
CA ARG A 142 4.31 -5.92 -16.42
C ARG A 142 5.31 -4.95 -15.80
N HIS A 143 5.57 -5.10 -14.50
CA HIS A 143 6.54 -4.28 -13.75
C HIS A 143 7.91 -4.94 -13.57
N ASP A 144 8.20 -6.04 -14.31
CA ASP A 144 9.46 -6.79 -14.21
C ASP A 144 9.81 -7.25 -12.77
N ILE A 145 8.80 -7.50 -11.96
CA ILE A 145 8.95 -8.00 -10.59
C ILE A 145 8.98 -9.53 -10.62
N SER A 146 10.17 -10.13 -10.57
CA SER A 146 10.34 -11.59 -10.64
C SER A 146 10.31 -12.30 -9.30
N LYS A 147 10.37 -11.56 -8.20
CA LYS A 147 10.40 -12.11 -6.85
C LYS A 147 9.47 -11.37 -5.92
N LEU A 148 8.92 -12.11 -4.97
CA LEU A 148 8.20 -11.56 -3.82
C LEU A 148 9.03 -11.74 -2.55
N THR A 149 8.80 -10.86 -1.60
CA THR A 149 9.40 -10.94 -0.27
C THR A 149 8.41 -11.58 0.70
N VAL A 150 8.84 -12.61 1.40
CA VAL A 150 8.15 -13.15 2.58
C VAL A 150 9.01 -12.94 3.81
N PHE A 151 8.41 -12.93 4.98
CA PHE A 151 9.12 -12.71 6.23
C PHE A 151 9.00 -13.93 7.14
N GLN A 152 10.16 -14.50 7.52
CA GLN A 152 10.25 -15.56 8.50
C GLN A 152 11.06 -15.06 9.71
N GLU A 153 10.45 -15.11 10.89
CA GLU A 153 11.06 -14.59 12.13
C GLU A 153 11.53 -13.12 11.99
N GLY A 154 10.80 -12.32 11.25
CA GLY A 154 11.11 -10.92 10.98
C GLY A 154 12.18 -10.68 9.92
N LYS A 155 12.78 -11.71 9.35
CA LYS A 155 13.81 -11.61 8.31
C LYS A 155 13.19 -11.76 6.92
N PRO A 156 13.56 -10.90 5.95
CA PRO A 156 13.08 -11.01 4.59
C PRO A 156 13.72 -12.21 3.86
N ILE A 157 12.90 -12.93 3.12
CA ILE A 157 13.31 -14.01 2.22
C ILE A 157 12.69 -13.72 0.86
N GLU A 158 13.49 -13.70 -0.18
CA GLU A 158 13.01 -13.59 -1.55
C GLU A 158 12.57 -14.95 -2.05
N ILE A 159 11.40 -15.02 -2.64
CA ILE A 159 10.85 -16.21 -3.31
C ILE A 159 10.49 -15.87 -4.76
N ALA A 160 10.88 -16.76 -5.70
CA ALA A 160 10.32 -16.71 -7.03
C ALA A 160 8.84 -17.11 -6.96
N TRP A 161 8.00 -16.41 -7.71
CA TRP A 161 6.55 -16.66 -7.69
C TRP A 161 6.06 -17.39 -8.96
N GLU A 162 6.95 -17.68 -9.88
CA GLU A 162 6.74 -18.51 -11.07
C GLU A 162 7.14 -19.96 -10.82
#